data_2eb36c2c19e3448fea314918f20873b4
#
_entry.id   2eb36c2c19e3448fea314918f20873b4
#
_cell.length_a   1.000
_cell.length_b   1.000
_cell.length_c   1.000
_cell.angle_alpha   90.00
_cell.angle_beta   90.00
_cell.angle_gamma   90.00
#
_symmetry.space_group_name_H-M   'P 1'
#
loop_
_entity.id
_entity.type
_entity.pdbx_description
1 polymer ?
#
loop_
_entity_poly.entity_id
_entity_poly.type
_entity_poly.pdbx_seq_one_letter_code
_entity_poly.pdbx_strand_id
1 'polypeptide(L)'
;MTAAGGLGGKVWEDGAVLITTREEFRALATEHRVVPVLRKVLADSETPLSAYRKLAGERPGTFLLESAENGRSWSRWSFIGAGAPSALSVRDGHACWLGAAPRFAPTDGDPLDVLRRTMEMLSTATAGSDGMPPLVGGMVGYFAYDMVRRLERLPELTVDDLGLPDMVMLLATDLAAVDHHEGTITLVANAVNWNGTSDNVDDAYDDALARLDVMTAALGQSLPSTVATFSRPEPSYRAQRTEAEYGEVVAKLVAEIAAGEAFQVVPSQRFEVHTAAAPIDVYRMLRVTNPSPYMYLLNIPDETGTTAFSIVGSSPEALVTVHDRCAKTHPIAGTRWRGNTDEEDQLLEKELLADDKERAEHLMLVDLGRNDLGRVCLPGSVRVEDYSHIERYSHVMHLVSTVTGQLAPGRSALDAVTACFPAGTLSGAPKVRAMELIEEVELTRRGLYGGVVGYLDFAGNADFAIAIRTALMRDGIAYVQSGGGVVADSNGPYEYAEATNKARAVLGAIAAADTLAGP
;
A
#
# COMPACT_ATOMS: atom_id res chain seq x y z
N MET A 1 17.55 29.64 -26.47
CA MET A 1 18.73 28.82 -26.73
C MET A 1 19.37 28.55 -25.38
N THR A 2 18.99 27.51 -24.70
CA THR A 2 19.65 27.01 -23.50
C THR A 2 19.77 25.50 -23.72
N ALA A 3 20.99 25.02 -23.64
CA ALA A 3 21.44 23.71 -24.03
C ALA A 3 20.78 22.62 -23.18
N ALA A 4 20.16 21.65 -23.85
CA ALA A 4 19.85 20.37 -23.29
C ALA A 4 21.18 19.64 -23.01
N GLY A 5 21.53 19.49 -21.73
CA GLY A 5 22.61 18.62 -21.29
C GLY A 5 22.18 17.16 -21.50
N GLY A 6 22.63 16.56 -22.60
CA GLY A 6 22.46 15.14 -22.84
C GLY A 6 23.23 14.34 -21.79
N LEU A 7 22.60 13.31 -21.25
CA LEU A 7 23.20 12.29 -20.41
C LEU A 7 24.42 11.69 -21.12
N GLY A 8 25.61 12.04 -20.63
CA GLY A 8 26.91 11.63 -21.16
C GLY A 8 27.10 10.12 -21.09
N GLY A 9 27.80 9.62 -22.07
CA GLY A 9 28.28 8.30 -22.40
C GLY A 9 28.07 7.18 -21.38
N LYS A 10 27.04 6.38 -21.61
CA LYS A 10 26.81 5.11 -20.90
C LYS A 10 27.87 4.10 -21.32
N VAL A 11 28.68 3.64 -20.39
CA VAL A 11 29.66 2.58 -20.63
C VAL A 11 28.98 1.25 -20.40
N TRP A 12 28.99 0.39 -21.42
CA TRP A 12 28.61 -1.00 -21.30
C TRP A 12 29.81 -1.80 -20.77
N GLU A 13 29.78 -2.19 -19.50
CA GLU A 13 30.67 -3.20 -18.96
C GLU A 13 29.85 -4.47 -18.74
N ASP A 14 30.25 -5.58 -19.33
CA ASP A 14 29.67 -6.93 -19.18
C ASP A 14 28.14 -7.07 -19.33
N GLY A 15 27.52 -6.35 -20.27
CA GLY A 15 26.10 -6.50 -20.59
C GLY A 15 25.11 -5.77 -19.65
N ALA A 16 25.60 -4.99 -18.69
CA ALA A 16 24.80 -4.14 -17.80
C ALA A 16 25.21 -2.67 -17.94
N VAL A 17 24.25 -1.74 -17.77
CA VAL A 17 24.52 -0.30 -17.77
C VAL A 17 24.54 0.18 -16.34
N LEU A 18 25.71 0.61 -15.86
CA LEU A 18 25.83 1.36 -14.61
C LEU A 18 25.35 2.80 -14.87
N ILE A 19 24.34 3.23 -14.14
CA ILE A 19 23.72 4.55 -14.32
C ILE A 19 24.43 5.60 -13.45
N THR A 20 24.83 5.23 -12.21
CA THR A 20 25.52 6.12 -11.27
C THR A 20 27.03 5.85 -11.30
N THR A 21 27.80 6.77 -11.82
CA THR A 21 29.27 6.70 -11.80
C THR A 21 29.84 7.10 -10.43
N ARG A 22 31.08 6.71 -10.14
CA ARG A 22 31.76 7.12 -8.88
C ARG A 22 31.91 8.63 -8.74
N GLU A 23 32.11 9.35 -9.84
CA GLU A 23 32.24 10.82 -9.84
C GLU A 23 30.88 11.47 -9.49
N GLU A 24 29.80 11.01 -10.12
CA GLU A 24 28.43 11.45 -9.79
C GLU A 24 28.07 11.11 -8.35
N PHE A 25 28.41 9.90 -7.88
CA PHE A 25 28.18 9.50 -6.50
C PHE A 25 28.86 10.44 -5.50
N ARG A 26 30.16 10.75 -5.73
CA ARG A 26 30.90 11.68 -4.87
C ARG A 26 30.28 13.08 -4.84
N ALA A 27 29.83 13.57 -5.99
CA ALA A 27 29.16 14.87 -6.08
C ALA A 27 27.85 14.88 -5.28
N LEU A 28 27.00 13.87 -5.45
CA LEU A 28 25.73 13.73 -4.72
C LEU A 28 25.94 13.54 -3.22
N ALA A 29 26.96 12.81 -2.80
CA ALA A 29 27.28 12.56 -1.39
C ALA A 29 27.72 13.82 -0.62
N THR A 30 28.05 14.93 -1.30
CA THR A 30 28.32 16.21 -0.65
C THR A 30 27.04 16.91 -0.17
N GLU A 31 25.90 16.64 -0.80
CA GLU A 31 24.63 17.33 -0.57
C GLU A 31 23.57 16.43 0.07
N HIS A 32 23.67 15.10 -0.17
CA HIS A 32 22.65 14.15 0.21
C HIS A 32 23.19 13.03 1.10
N ARG A 33 22.38 12.60 2.08
CA ARG A 33 22.71 11.46 2.94
C ARG A 33 22.36 10.10 2.35
N VAL A 34 21.45 10.08 1.37
CA VAL A 34 21.12 8.86 0.61
C VAL A 34 21.50 9.09 -0.83
N VAL A 35 22.36 8.24 -1.36
CA VAL A 35 22.77 8.28 -2.75
C VAL A 35 22.50 6.92 -3.39
N PRO A 36 21.57 6.83 -4.33
CA PRO A 36 21.29 5.59 -5.04
C PRO A 36 22.39 5.28 -6.06
N VAL A 37 22.89 4.06 -6.02
CA VAL A 37 23.71 3.47 -7.09
C VAL A 37 22.83 2.53 -7.88
N LEU A 38 22.72 2.77 -9.19
CA LEU A 38 21.77 2.08 -10.06
C LEU A 38 22.49 1.28 -11.14
N ARG A 39 21.94 0.10 -11.41
CA ARG A 39 22.36 -0.76 -12.51
C ARG A 39 21.14 -1.25 -13.29
N LYS A 40 21.09 -0.96 -14.58
CA LYS A 40 20.04 -1.45 -15.47
C LYS A 40 20.51 -2.72 -16.17
N VAL A 41 19.68 -3.77 -16.11
CA VAL A 41 19.93 -5.07 -16.76
C VAL A 41 18.78 -5.41 -17.68
N LEU A 42 19.08 -6.11 -18.79
CA LEU A 42 18.06 -6.70 -19.62
C LEU A 42 17.47 -7.92 -18.91
N ALA A 43 16.15 -8.00 -18.82
CA ALA A 43 15.44 -9.02 -18.07
C ALA A 43 14.09 -9.38 -18.70
N ASP A 44 14.05 -9.46 -20.03
CA ASP A 44 12.87 -9.70 -20.87
C ASP A 44 12.21 -11.07 -20.63
N SER A 45 12.94 -12.02 -20.04
CA SER A 45 12.43 -13.33 -19.63
C SER A 45 11.95 -13.41 -18.18
N GLU A 46 12.13 -12.34 -17.39
CA GLU A 46 11.74 -12.30 -15.98
C GLU A 46 10.36 -11.66 -15.80
N THR A 47 9.59 -12.24 -14.89
CA THR A 47 8.36 -11.64 -14.38
C THR A 47 8.64 -11.03 -13.00
N PRO A 48 7.83 -10.09 -12.48
CA PRO A 48 8.00 -9.59 -11.10
C PRO A 48 8.03 -10.72 -10.05
N LEU A 49 7.21 -11.76 -10.23
CA LEU A 49 7.19 -12.92 -9.34
C LEU A 49 8.48 -13.75 -9.42
N SER A 50 9.03 -13.99 -10.62
CA SER A 50 10.30 -14.71 -10.75
C SER A 50 11.45 -13.90 -10.18
N ALA A 51 11.50 -12.61 -10.47
CA ALA A 51 12.50 -11.70 -9.91
C ALA A 51 12.38 -11.59 -8.38
N TYR A 52 11.15 -11.48 -7.83
CA TYR A 52 10.92 -11.50 -6.39
C TYR A 52 11.46 -12.78 -5.74
N ARG A 53 11.15 -13.95 -6.29
CA ARG A 53 11.64 -15.22 -5.76
C ARG A 53 13.17 -15.33 -5.80
N LYS A 54 13.82 -14.75 -6.81
CA LYS A 54 15.29 -14.72 -6.93
C LYS A 54 15.94 -13.74 -5.98
N LEU A 55 15.38 -12.56 -5.84
CA LEU A 55 15.96 -11.45 -5.06
C LEU A 55 15.55 -11.48 -3.58
N ALA A 56 14.30 -11.78 -3.31
CA ALA A 56 13.69 -11.71 -1.98
C ALA A 56 13.54 -13.08 -1.31
N GLY A 57 13.05 -14.11 -2.05
CA GLY A 57 12.91 -15.47 -1.56
C GLY A 57 12.07 -15.60 -0.30
N GLU A 58 11.04 -14.78 -0.13
CA GLU A 58 10.14 -14.74 1.05
C GLU A 58 10.85 -14.44 2.38
N ARG A 59 12.05 -13.89 2.34
CA ARG A 59 12.80 -13.53 3.55
C ARG A 59 12.09 -12.39 4.31
N PRO A 60 12.25 -12.31 5.64
CA PRO A 60 11.76 -11.17 6.41
C PRO A 60 12.35 -9.85 5.89
N GLY A 61 11.57 -8.79 5.97
CA GLY A 61 11.97 -7.47 5.47
C GLY A 61 11.95 -7.33 3.94
N THR A 62 11.24 -8.20 3.23
CA THR A 62 11.08 -8.16 1.77
C THR A 62 9.68 -7.77 1.37
N PHE A 63 9.53 -7.23 0.16
CA PHE A 63 8.22 -6.85 -0.38
C PHE A 63 8.16 -6.98 -1.90
N LEU A 64 6.93 -7.09 -2.41
CA LEU A 64 6.57 -6.96 -3.82
C LEU A 64 5.40 -5.99 -3.91
N LEU A 65 5.53 -4.96 -4.72
CA LEU A 65 4.47 -3.99 -5.05
C LEU A 65 4.24 -4.02 -6.54
N GLU A 66 3.00 -4.25 -6.97
CA GLU A 66 2.58 -4.23 -8.37
C GLU A 66 1.31 -3.40 -8.52
N SER A 67 1.06 -2.90 -9.72
CA SER A 67 -0.18 -2.20 -10.05
C SER A 67 -0.78 -2.78 -11.32
N ALA A 68 -2.06 -3.13 -11.27
CA ALA A 68 -2.85 -3.55 -12.42
C ALA A 68 -3.84 -2.45 -12.78
N GLU A 69 -3.51 -1.64 -13.77
CA GLU A 69 -4.38 -0.58 -14.25
C GLU A 69 -5.65 -1.17 -14.87
N ASN A 70 -6.80 -0.70 -14.39
CA ASN A 70 -8.12 -1.12 -14.89
C ASN A 70 -8.35 -2.65 -14.89
N GLY A 71 -7.57 -3.41 -14.12
CA GLY A 71 -7.64 -4.87 -14.05
C GLY A 71 -7.35 -5.61 -15.38
N ARG A 72 -6.77 -4.93 -16.37
CA ARG A 72 -6.52 -5.47 -17.71
C ARG A 72 -5.06 -5.45 -18.15
N SER A 73 -4.31 -4.45 -17.71
CA SER A 73 -2.88 -4.33 -17.99
C SER A 73 -2.12 -3.98 -16.72
N TRP A 74 -0.88 -4.46 -16.63
CA TRP A 74 0.01 -4.02 -15.55
C TRP A 74 0.48 -2.60 -15.86
N SER A 75 0.64 -1.79 -14.82
CA SER A 75 1.31 -0.50 -14.95
C SER A 75 2.76 -0.68 -15.38
N ARG A 76 3.41 0.40 -15.74
CA ARG A 76 4.79 0.33 -16.23
C ARG A 76 5.75 -0.32 -15.23
N TRP A 77 5.54 -0.11 -13.92
CA TRP A 77 6.50 -0.48 -12.89
C TRP A 77 5.97 -1.48 -11.88
N SER A 78 6.84 -2.43 -11.51
CA SER A 78 6.69 -3.24 -10.28
C SER A 78 7.96 -3.10 -9.45
N PHE A 79 7.82 -3.11 -8.11
CA PHE A 79 8.92 -2.91 -7.18
C PHE A 79 9.12 -4.11 -6.28
N ILE A 80 10.38 -4.53 -6.13
CA ILE A 80 10.78 -5.67 -5.31
C ILE A 80 11.79 -5.17 -4.29
N GLY A 81 11.47 -5.26 -3.00
CA GLY A 81 12.42 -5.07 -1.92
C GLY A 81 13.26 -6.33 -1.74
N ALA A 82 14.54 -6.26 -2.06
CA ALA A 82 15.46 -7.39 -1.96
C ALA A 82 15.86 -7.73 -0.52
N GLY A 83 15.65 -6.81 0.41
CA GLY A 83 15.87 -6.94 1.84
C GLY A 83 15.95 -5.57 2.50
N ALA A 84 15.34 -5.44 3.66
CA ALA A 84 15.48 -4.28 4.52
C ALA A 84 16.35 -4.68 5.73
N PRO A 85 17.51 -4.03 5.95
CA PRO A 85 18.38 -4.33 7.08
C PRO A 85 17.73 -3.97 8.42
N SER A 86 16.76 -3.08 8.39
CA SER A 86 16.05 -2.54 9.55
C SER A 86 14.62 -2.16 9.19
N ALA A 87 13.75 -2.15 10.20
CA ALA A 87 12.40 -1.62 10.09
C ALA A 87 12.07 -0.76 11.31
N LEU A 88 11.41 0.37 11.10
CA LEU A 88 10.83 1.17 12.18
C LEU A 88 9.47 0.60 12.52
N SER A 89 9.27 0.18 13.76
CA SER A 89 8.03 -0.39 14.28
C SER A 89 7.46 0.46 15.40
N VAL A 90 6.15 0.38 15.59
CA VAL A 90 5.45 0.98 16.75
C VAL A 90 4.74 -0.11 17.52
N ARG A 91 5.19 -0.33 18.75
CA ARG A 91 4.58 -1.28 19.68
C ARG A 91 4.36 -0.62 21.06
N ASP A 92 3.24 -0.88 21.67
CA ASP A 92 2.86 -0.30 22.96
C ASP A 92 3.05 1.23 23.01
N GLY A 93 2.79 1.87 21.88
CA GLY A 93 2.89 3.31 21.73
C GLY A 93 4.29 3.87 21.58
N HIS A 94 5.33 3.04 21.51
CA HIS A 94 6.73 3.45 21.37
C HIS A 94 7.30 3.06 20.02
N ALA A 95 8.13 3.94 19.45
CA ALA A 95 8.91 3.63 18.27
C ALA A 95 10.11 2.74 18.65
N CYS A 96 10.35 1.69 17.87
CA CYS A 96 11.52 0.84 17.99
C CYS A 96 12.02 0.40 16.61
N TRP A 97 13.32 0.17 16.49
CA TRP A 97 13.92 -0.39 15.29
C TRP A 97 14.05 -1.90 15.42
N LEU A 98 13.48 -2.63 14.48
CA LEU A 98 13.68 -4.07 14.29
C LEU A 98 14.93 -4.31 13.44
N GLY A 99 15.66 -5.40 13.71
CA GLY A 99 16.91 -5.70 13.03
C GLY A 99 18.08 -4.84 13.51
N ALA A 100 19.04 -4.58 12.63
CA ALA A 100 20.18 -3.74 12.95
C ALA A 100 19.76 -2.26 12.99
N ALA A 101 19.45 -1.75 14.19
CA ALA A 101 19.07 -0.36 14.36
C ALA A 101 20.13 0.56 13.72
N PRO A 102 19.74 1.46 12.79
CA PRO A 102 20.71 2.32 12.14
C PRO A 102 21.34 3.25 13.16
N ARG A 103 22.68 3.30 13.16
CA ARG A 103 23.41 4.19 14.07
C ARG A 103 23.02 5.64 13.76
N PHE A 104 22.70 6.45 14.78
CA PHE A 104 22.19 7.82 14.70
C PHE A 104 20.75 7.97 14.18
N ALA A 105 20.01 6.90 13.94
CA ALA A 105 18.60 7.02 13.64
C ALA A 105 17.83 7.55 14.85
N PRO A 106 16.77 8.35 14.65
CA PRO A 106 15.88 8.75 15.74
C PRO A 106 15.24 7.53 16.42
N THR A 107 15.15 7.56 17.75
CA THR A 107 14.55 6.47 18.55
C THR A 107 13.53 6.99 19.58
N ASP A 108 13.65 8.25 19.99
CA ASP A 108 12.86 8.81 21.09
C ASP A 108 11.76 9.74 20.59
N GLY A 109 10.62 9.73 21.26
CA GLY A 109 9.50 10.62 21.05
C GLY A 109 8.28 9.93 20.44
N ASP A 110 7.34 10.72 19.95
CA ASP A 110 6.17 10.20 19.24
C ASP A 110 6.59 9.44 17.98
N PRO A 111 6.04 8.25 17.71
CA PRO A 111 6.41 7.43 16.56
C PRO A 111 6.30 8.12 15.20
N LEU A 112 5.29 8.96 14.99
CA LEU A 112 5.16 9.74 13.74
C LEU A 112 6.26 10.79 13.63
N ASP A 113 6.71 11.39 14.75
CA ASP A 113 7.84 12.30 14.76
C ASP A 113 9.17 11.58 14.55
N VAL A 114 9.32 10.37 15.07
CA VAL A 114 10.48 9.52 14.77
C VAL A 114 10.55 9.21 13.28
N LEU A 115 9.43 8.81 12.66
CA LEU A 115 9.36 8.57 11.22
C LEU A 115 9.65 9.86 10.42
N ARG A 116 9.05 10.99 10.80
CA ARG A 116 9.28 12.29 10.14
C ARG A 116 10.76 12.66 10.17
N ARG A 117 11.39 12.65 11.34
CA ARG A 117 12.83 12.95 11.50
C ARG A 117 13.71 11.99 10.70
N THR A 118 13.32 10.72 10.61
CA THR A 118 14.02 9.72 9.80
C THR A 118 13.95 10.10 8.32
N MET A 119 12.76 10.43 7.81
CA MET A 119 12.57 10.82 6.41
C MET A 119 13.27 12.14 6.06
N GLU A 120 13.22 13.13 6.96
CA GLU A 120 13.95 14.39 6.79
C GLU A 120 15.47 14.19 6.75
N MET A 121 15.99 13.29 7.62
CA MET A 121 17.42 12.95 7.65
C MET A 121 17.87 12.23 6.37
N LEU A 122 17.04 11.36 5.81
CA LEU A 122 17.34 10.52 4.66
C LEU A 122 16.87 11.11 3.33
N SER A 123 16.56 12.42 3.31
CA SER A 123 16.08 13.06 2.08
C SER A 123 17.14 13.05 0.97
N THR A 124 16.69 12.84 -0.26
CA THR A 124 17.51 12.90 -1.48
C THR A 124 16.75 13.63 -2.59
N ALA A 125 17.48 14.31 -3.48
CA ALA A 125 16.89 15.01 -4.62
C ALA A 125 16.81 14.16 -5.90
N THR A 126 17.22 12.90 -5.85
CA THR A 126 17.46 12.09 -7.06
C THR A 126 16.27 11.25 -7.56
N ALA A 127 15.14 11.22 -6.89
CA ALA A 127 13.97 10.53 -7.41
C ALA A 127 13.23 11.39 -8.44
N GLY A 128 12.85 10.80 -9.57
CA GLY A 128 12.02 11.45 -10.58
C GLY A 128 12.74 12.15 -11.73
N SER A 129 14.07 12.02 -11.89
CA SER A 129 14.73 12.44 -13.11
C SER A 129 14.32 11.56 -14.30
N ASP A 130 14.29 12.12 -15.51
CA ASP A 130 13.90 11.42 -16.75
C ASP A 130 14.60 10.05 -16.88
N GLY A 131 13.79 8.99 -16.94
CA GLY A 131 14.28 7.61 -17.09
C GLY A 131 14.58 6.86 -15.79
N MET A 132 14.38 7.46 -14.62
CA MET A 132 14.49 6.81 -13.32
C MET A 132 13.15 6.14 -12.93
N PRO A 133 13.20 5.01 -12.19
CA PRO A 133 12.00 4.47 -11.57
C PRO A 133 11.39 5.47 -10.57
N PRO A 134 10.06 5.49 -10.40
CA PRO A 134 9.42 6.40 -9.44
C PRO A 134 9.74 6.08 -7.97
N LEU A 135 10.16 4.85 -7.67
CA LEU A 135 10.65 4.47 -6.34
C LEU A 135 12.08 3.93 -6.47
N VAL A 136 13.03 4.62 -5.85
CA VAL A 136 14.45 4.22 -5.78
C VAL A 136 14.91 3.92 -4.36
N GLY A 137 14.04 4.06 -3.36
CA GLY A 137 14.28 3.78 -1.95
C GLY A 137 13.39 4.60 -1.06
N GLY A 138 13.28 4.20 0.20
CA GLY A 138 12.38 4.84 1.16
C GLY A 138 12.02 3.95 2.32
N MET A 139 10.93 4.30 2.98
CA MET A 139 10.29 3.50 4.02
C MET A 139 9.04 2.87 3.40
N VAL A 140 9.01 1.53 3.33
CA VAL A 140 7.90 0.75 2.74
C VAL A 140 7.24 -0.09 3.82
N GLY A 141 5.92 -0.04 3.94
CA GLY A 141 5.26 -0.81 5.00
C GLY A 141 3.79 -0.48 5.17
N TYR A 142 3.35 -0.49 6.42
CA TYR A 142 1.95 -0.26 6.74
C TYR A 142 1.78 0.60 8.01
N PHE A 143 0.64 1.29 8.06
CA PHE A 143 0.05 1.81 9.30
C PHE A 143 -1.22 1.01 9.58
N ALA A 144 -1.33 0.44 10.77
CA ALA A 144 -2.58 -0.17 11.23
C ALA A 144 -3.65 0.90 11.43
N TYR A 145 -4.92 0.52 11.35
CA TYR A 145 -6.03 1.44 11.64
C TYR A 145 -5.88 2.11 13.02
N ASP A 146 -5.36 1.39 13.99
CA ASP A 146 -5.20 1.85 15.36
C ASP A 146 -4.17 2.99 15.53
N MET A 147 -3.33 3.28 14.50
CA MET A 147 -2.54 4.51 14.45
C MET A 147 -3.40 5.79 14.56
N VAL A 148 -4.69 5.71 14.22
CA VAL A 148 -5.62 6.84 14.41
C VAL A 148 -5.69 7.33 15.85
N ARG A 149 -5.44 6.47 16.84
CA ARG A 149 -5.41 6.83 18.28
C ARG A 149 -4.30 7.81 18.64
N ARG A 150 -3.35 8.05 17.72
CA ARG A 150 -2.33 9.10 17.81
C ARG A 150 -2.79 10.43 17.24
N LEU A 151 -3.82 10.40 16.40
CA LEU A 151 -4.35 11.57 15.72
C LEU A 151 -5.62 12.07 16.38
N GLU A 152 -6.46 11.15 16.89
CA GLU A 152 -7.75 11.42 17.48
C GLU A 152 -7.92 10.68 18.82
N ARG A 153 -8.72 11.23 19.73
CA ARG A 153 -9.07 10.56 20.99
C ARG A 153 -10.28 9.67 20.77
N LEU A 154 -10.06 8.36 20.81
CA LEU A 154 -11.11 7.35 20.68
C LEU A 154 -11.25 6.56 21.98
N PRO A 155 -12.46 6.02 22.28
CA PRO A 155 -12.62 5.04 23.35
C PRO A 155 -11.74 3.80 23.12
N GLU A 156 -11.42 3.07 24.18
CA GLU A 156 -10.68 1.81 24.12
C GLU A 156 -11.61 0.67 24.59
N LEU A 157 -12.54 0.29 23.73
CA LEU A 157 -13.57 -0.70 24.04
C LEU A 157 -13.29 -2.05 23.36
N THR A 158 -12.57 -2.06 22.26
CA THR A 158 -12.24 -3.24 21.49
C THR A 158 -11.01 -3.96 22.06
N VAL A 159 -10.98 -5.29 21.92
CA VAL A 159 -9.88 -6.13 22.40
C VAL A 159 -8.78 -6.21 21.33
N ASP A 160 -7.53 -5.96 21.70
CA ASP A 160 -6.38 -6.25 20.84
C ASP A 160 -5.98 -7.72 20.98
N ASP A 161 -6.55 -8.57 20.16
CA ASP A 161 -6.34 -10.02 20.18
C ASP A 161 -5.21 -10.50 19.27
N LEU A 162 -4.81 -9.68 18.28
CA LEU A 162 -3.72 -10.02 17.37
C LEU A 162 -2.37 -9.44 17.81
N GLY A 163 -2.35 -8.41 18.65
CA GLY A 163 -1.11 -7.78 19.15
C GLY A 163 -0.20 -7.31 18.02
N LEU A 164 -0.78 -6.73 16.95
CA LEU A 164 0.00 -6.23 15.82
C LEU A 164 0.67 -4.91 16.16
N PRO A 165 1.89 -4.66 15.67
CA PRO A 165 2.45 -3.32 15.72
C PRO A 165 1.53 -2.31 15.01
N ASP A 166 1.33 -1.13 15.61
CA ASP A 166 0.52 -0.06 14.99
C ASP A 166 1.13 0.45 13.68
N MET A 167 2.42 0.29 13.50
CA MET A 167 3.16 0.64 12.29
C MET A 167 4.38 -0.26 12.14
N VAL A 168 4.67 -0.69 10.91
CA VAL A 168 5.99 -1.20 10.52
C VAL A 168 6.37 -0.63 9.17
N MET A 169 7.52 0.05 9.13
CA MET A 169 8.08 0.65 7.92
C MET A 169 9.48 0.08 7.69
N LEU A 170 9.64 -0.72 6.65
CA LEU A 170 10.88 -1.34 6.21
C LEU A 170 11.79 -0.27 5.58
N LEU A 171 13.04 -0.19 6.00
CA LEU A 171 14.03 0.70 5.37
C LEU A 171 14.53 0.05 4.08
N ALA A 172 13.90 0.41 2.95
CA ALA A 172 14.18 -0.15 1.64
C ALA A 172 15.45 0.48 1.03
N THR A 173 16.60 -0.10 1.34
CA THR A 173 17.90 0.32 0.78
C THR A 173 18.23 -0.40 -0.52
N ASP A 174 17.80 -1.66 -0.66
CA ASP A 174 18.07 -2.50 -1.82
C ASP A 174 16.77 -2.94 -2.46
N LEU A 175 16.57 -2.53 -3.72
CA LEU A 175 15.36 -2.84 -4.44
C LEU A 175 15.61 -3.05 -5.94
N ALA A 176 14.64 -3.66 -6.60
CA ALA A 176 14.61 -3.81 -8.04
C ALA A 176 13.29 -3.22 -8.58
N ALA A 177 13.41 -2.36 -9.58
CA ALA A 177 12.28 -1.82 -10.33
C ALA A 177 12.19 -2.52 -11.70
N VAL A 178 11.11 -3.27 -11.90
CA VAL A 178 10.82 -3.97 -13.16
C VAL A 178 10.09 -3.02 -14.08
N ASP A 179 10.66 -2.73 -15.25
CA ASP A 179 10.03 -1.94 -16.30
C ASP A 179 9.35 -2.86 -17.32
N HIS A 180 8.03 -2.94 -17.26
CA HIS A 180 7.23 -3.78 -18.16
C HIS A 180 7.25 -3.31 -19.62
N HIS A 181 7.50 -2.02 -19.86
CA HIS A 181 7.55 -1.48 -21.21
C HIS A 181 8.88 -1.78 -21.92
N GLU A 182 9.98 -1.73 -21.17
CA GLU A 182 11.31 -1.92 -21.74
C GLU A 182 11.84 -3.35 -21.58
N GLY A 183 11.18 -4.21 -20.79
CA GLY A 183 11.67 -5.56 -20.47
C GLY A 183 12.99 -5.53 -19.71
N THR A 184 13.19 -4.52 -18.87
CA THR A 184 14.41 -4.32 -18.09
C THR A 184 14.14 -4.31 -16.59
N ILE A 185 15.18 -4.58 -15.81
CA ILE A 185 15.14 -4.38 -14.35
C ILE A 185 16.22 -3.37 -13.99
N THR A 186 15.82 -2.33 -13.25
CA THR A 186 16.77 -1.42 -12.62
C THR A 186 17.00 -1.87 -11.19
N LEU A 187 18.20 -2.34 -10.90
CA LEU A 187 18.67 -2.65 -9.55
C LEU A 187 19.14 -1.37 -8.86
N VAL A 188 18.76 -1.19 -7.62
CA VAL A 188 19.10 -0.03 -6.81
C VAL A 188 19.73 -0.48 -5.50
N ALA A 189 20.92 0.05 -5.19
CA ALA A 189 21.54 -0.07 -3.89
C ALA A 189 21.79 1.34 -3.33
N ASN A 190 21.06 1.71 -2.29
CA ASN A 190 21.21 3.01 -1.65
C ASN A 190 22.37 2.98 -0.66
N ALA A 191 23.33 3.88 -0.84
CA ALA A 191 24.33 4.19 0.17
C ALA A 191 23.73 5.22 1.14
N VAL A 192 23.72 4.89 2.44
CA VAL A 192 23.07 5.72 3.48
C VAL A 192 24.13 6.27 4.43
N ASN A 193 24.32 7.57 4.42
CA ASN A 193 25.24 8.30 5.29
C ASN A 193 24.53 8.74 6.59
N TRP A 194 24.48 7.86 7.58
CA TRP A 194 23.83 8.16 8.85
C TRP A 194 24.52 9.21 9.70
N ASN A 195 25.86 9.29 9.63
CA ASN A 195 26.64 10.22 10.47
C ASN A 195 26.77 11.63 9.87
N GLY A 196 26.47 11.79 8.57
CA GLY A 196 26.55 13.09 7.88
C GLY A 196 27.98 13.60 7.67
N THR A 197 29.00 12.70 7.72
CA THR A 197 30.39 13.06 7.42
C THR A 197 30.75 12.69 6.00
N SER A 198 31.85 13.25 5.47
CA SER A 198 32.40 12.89 4.17
C SER A 198 33.37 11.70 4.23
N ASP A 199 33.49 11.06 5.40
CA ASP A 199 34.38 9.91 5.57
C ASP A 199 33.81 8.69 4.85
N ASN A 200 34.69 7.87 4.26
CA ASN A 200 34.35 6.59 3.64
C ASN A 200 33.36 6.65 2.47
N VAL A 201 33.27 7.78 1.75
CA VAL A 201 32.36 7.92 0.59
C VAL A 201 32.66 6.88 -0.49
N ASP A 202 33.95 6.61 -0.77
CA ASP A 202 34.34 5.61 -1.76
C ASP A 202 34.02 4.19 -1.29
N ASP A 203 34.23 3.88 -0.01
CA ASP A 203 33.88 2.56 0.56
C ASP A 203 32.37 2.32 0.49
N ALA A 204 31.56 3.37 0.72
CA ALA A 204 30.10 3.29 0.59
C ALA A 204 29.65 3.04 -0.87
N TYR A 205 30.34 3.61 -1.84
CA TYR A 205 30.10 3.32 -3.26
C TYR A 205 30.46 1.87 -3.61
N ASP A 206 31.63 1.41 -3.15
CA ASP A 206 32.10 0.04 -3.40
C ASP A 206 31.19 -1.00 -2.73
N ASP A 207 30.68 -0.72 -1.52
CA ASP A 207 29.66 -1.56 -0.86
C ASP A 207 28.36 -1.60 -1.68
N ALA A 208 27.89 -0.46 -2.18
CA ALA A 208 26.69 -0.42 -3.02
C ALA A 208 26.88 -1.21 -4.32
N LEU A 209 28.05 -1.12 -4.96
CA LEU A 209 28.38 -1.96 -6.13
C LEU A 209 28.39 -3.44 -5.80
N ALA A 210 28.98 -3.85 -4.68
CA ALA A 210 28.99 -5.25 -4.24
C ALA A 210 27.57 -5.78 -4.02
N ARG A 211 26.66 -4.97 -3.45
CA ARG A 211 25.24 -5.34 -3.29
C ARG A 211 24.52 -5.47 -4.65
N LEU A 212 24.82 -4.57 -5.61
CA LEU A 212 24.32 -4.71 -6.98
C LEU A 212 24.83 -5.98 -7.67
N ASP A 213 26.10 -6.38 -7.43
CA ASP A 213 26.68 -7.62 -7.96
C ASP A 213 25.94 -8.84 -7.39
N VAL A 214 25.66 -8.85 -6.09
CA VAL A 214 24.87 -9.91 -5.44
C VAL A 214 23.46 -10.00 -6.05
N MET A 215 22.77 -8.90 -6.22
CA MET A 215 21.44 -8.87 -6.83
C MET A 215 21.48 -9.31 -8.31
N THR A 216 22.47 -8.86 -9.07
CA THR A 216 22.67 -9.28 -10.47
C THR A 216 22.90 -10.78 -10.58
N ALA A 217 23.77 -11.32 -9.73
CA ALA A 217 24.04 -12.76 -9.67
C ALA A 217 22.80 -13.56 -9.26
N ALA A 218 22.00 -13.06 -8.32
CA ALA A 218 20.76 -13.70 -7.90
C ALA A 218 19.72 -13.76 -9.04
N LEU A 219 19.57 -12.70 -9.85
CA LEU A 219 18.71 -12.73 -11.03
C LEU A 219 19.14 -13.79 -12.06
N GLY A 220 20.43 -14.03 -12.21
CA GLY A 220 20.97 -15.04 -13.08
C GLY A 220 20.77 -16.50 -12.63
N GLN A 221 20.30 -16.74 -11.39
CA GLN A 221 20.07 -18.09 -10.89
C GLN A 221 18.83 -18.73 -11.47
N SER A 222 18.88 -20.04 -11.70
CA SER A 222 17.69 -20.83 -12.04
C SER A 222 16.89 -21.15 -10.77
N LEU A 223 15.57 -21.08 -10.86
CA LEU A 223 14.67 -21.48 -9.79
C LEU A 223 13.86 -22.72 -10.17
N PRO A 224 13.41 -23.53 -9.19
CA PRO A 224 12.43 -24.57 -9.46
C PRO A 224 11.17 -24.00 -10.10
N SER A 225 10.61 -24.76 -11.06
CA SER A 225 9.36 -24.39 -11.72
C SER A 225 8.23 -24.17 -10.71
N THR A 226 7.43 -23.15 -10.93
CA THR A 226 6.19 -22.88 -10.19
C THR A 226 4.96 -23.09 -11.05
N VAL A 227 5.10 -23.73 -12.20
CA VAL A 227 3.96 -24.17 -13.00
C VAL A 227 3.10 -25.09 -12.13
N ALA A 228 1.82 -24.77 -11.98
CA ALA A 228 0.89 -25.51 -11.13
C ALA A 228 -0.51 -25.47 -11.75
N THR A 229 -1.26 -26.50 -11.49
CA THR A 229 -2.72 -26.51 -11.66
C THR A 229 -3.39 -26.09 -10.37
N PHE A 230 -4.61 -25.59 -10.44
CA PHE A 230 -5.41 -25.23 -9.27
C PHE A 230 -6.90 -25.47 -9.51
N SER A 231 -7.66 -25.58 -8.43
CA SER A 231 -9.12 -25.57 -8.44
C SER A 231 -9.63 -24.35 -7.67
N ARG A 232 -10.94 -24.13 -7.72
CA ARG A 232 -11.60 -23.02 -7.00
C ARG A 232 -12.68 -23.60 -6.09
N PRO A 233 -12.30 -24.21 -4.96
CA PRO A 233 -13.27 -24.70 -3.99
C PRO A 233 -13.99 -23.53 -3.30
N GLU A 234 -15.16 -23.79 -2.75
CA GLU A 234 -15.81 -22.83 -1.86
C GLU A 234 -14.92 -22.63 -0.62
N PRO A 235 -14.64 -21.37 -0.23
CA PRO A 235 -13.80 -21.09 0.91
C PRO A 235 -14.48 -21.52 2.23
N SER A 236 -13.72 -22.21 3.08
CA SER A 236 -14.14 -22.54 4.45
C SER A 236 -13.51 -21.55 5.42
N TYR A 237 -14.32 -20.85 6.19
CA TYR A 237 -13.87 -19.82 7.12
C TYR A 237 -14.75 -19.77 8.37
N ARG A 238 -14.21 -19.17 9.42
CA ARG A 238 -14.96 -18.77 10.61
C ARG A 238 -15.18 -17.26 10.56
N ALA A 239 -16.44 -16.84 10.49
CA ALA A 239 -16.79 -15.43 10.66
C ALA A 239 -16.81 -15.07 12.16
N GLN A 240 -16.40 -13.85 12.49
CA GLN A 240 -16.39 -13.35 13.87
C GLN A 240 -17.81 -13.20 14.43
N ARG A 241 -18.79 -12.92 13.58
CA ARG A 241 -20.21 -12.80 13.91
C ARG A 241 -21.06 -13.60 12.95
N THR A 242 -22.17 -14.12 13.44
CA THR A 242 -23.26 -14.65 12.61
C THR A 242 -24.00 -13.51 11.91
N GLU A 243 -24.81 -13.86 10.90
CA GLU A 243 -25.69 -12.90 10.22
C GLU A 243 -26.61 -12.15 11.19
N ALA A 244 -27.18 -12.88 12.17
CA ALA A 244 -28.07 -12.28 13.17
C ALA A 244 -27.34 -11.27 14.07
N GLU A 245 -26.17 -11.64 14.59
CA GLU A 245 -25.36 -10.75 15.45
C GLU A 245 -24.84 -9.51 14.67
N TYR A 246 -24.48 -9.67 13.39
CA TYR A 246 -24.11 -8.53 12.56
C TYR A 246 -25.33 -7.65 12.24
N GLY A 247 -26.51 -8.26 12.07
CA GLY A 247 -27.77 -7.55 11.91
C GLY A 247 -28.13 -6.68 13.12
N GLU A 248 -27.82 -7.12 14.35
CA GLU A 248 -27.99 -6.32 15.57
C GLU A 248 -27.05 -5.10 15.56
N VAL A 249 -25.81 -5.25 15.10
CA VAL A 249 -24.87 -4.13 14.92
C VAL A 249 -25.43 -3.11 13.95
N VAL A 250 -25.91 -3.56 12.79
CA VAL A 250 -26.49 -2.67 11.77
C VAL A 250 -27.71 -1.92 12.35
N ALA A 251 -28.61 -2.63 13.05
CA ALA A 251 -29.79 -2.02 13.66
C ALA A 251 -29.42 -0.94 14.70
N LYS A 252 -28.38 -1.19 15.54
CA LYS A 252 -27.86 -0.19 16.48
C LYS A 252 -27.36 1.04 15.74
N LEU A 253 -26.54 0.88 14.71
CA LEU A 253 -25.99 2.00 13.94
C LEU A 253 -27.05 2.79 13.18
N VAL A 254 -28.06 2.14 12.61
CA VAL A 254 -29.22 2.81 11.99
C VAL A 254 -29.96 3.68 13.02
N ALA A 255 -30.10 3.20 14.27
CA ALA A 255 -30.73 3.99 15.34
C ALA A 255 -29.89 5.23 15.71
N GLU A 256 -28.55 5.11 15.78
CA GLU A 256 -27.65 6.25 16.04
C GLU A 256 -27.69 7.27 14.89
N ILE A 257 -27.74 6.79 13.63
CA ILE A 257 -27.91 7.65 12.46
C ILE A 257 -29.25 8.38 12.48
N ALA A 258 -30.32 7.69 12.83
CA ALA A 258 -31.66 8.30 12.97
C ALA A 258 -31.70 9.31 14.13
N ALA A 259 -30.89 9.14 15.18
CA ALA A 259 -30.72 10.11 16.25
C ALA A 259 -29.89 11.34 15.85
N GLY A 260 -29.28 11.34 14.66
CA GLY A 260 -28.46 12.44 14.13
C GLY A 260 -26.99 12.41 14.52
N GLU A 261 -26.50 11.28 15.06
CA GLU A 261 -25.10 11.13 15.50
C GLU A 261 -24.13 11.02 14.31
N ALA A 262 -24.55 10.38 13.21
CA ALA A 262 -23.75 10.22 12.01
C ALA A 262 -24.64 10.17 10.75
N PHE A 263 -24.04 10.38 9.58
CA PHE A 263 -24.69 10.14 8.27
C PHE A 263 -24.41 8.72 7.77
N GLN A 264 -23.20 8.25 8.01
CA GLN A 264 -22.71 6.95 7.60
C GLN A 264 -21.70 6.42 8.63
N VAL A 265 -21.76 5.13 8.91
CA VAL A 265 -20.77 4.41 9.73
C VAL A 265 -20.39 3.12 9.00
N VAL A 266 -19.10 2.76 8.99
CA VAL A 266 -18.61 1.57 8.28
C VAL A 266 -18.14 0.51 9.29
N PRO A 267 -19.07 -0.32 9.84
CA PRO A 267 -18.70 -1.45 10.66
C PRO A 267 -18.07 -2.56 9.84
N SER A 268 -17.27 -3.41 10.49
CA SER A 268 -16.63 -4.54 9.84
C SER A 268 -16.70 -5.81 10.69
N GLN A 269 -16.36 -6.95 10.06
CA GLN A 269 -16.12 -8.19 10.74
C GLN A 269 -14.94 -8.94 10.14
N ARG A 270 -14.29 -9.76 10.96
CA ARG A 270 -13.15 -10.56 10.58
C ARG A 270 -13.56 -12.00 10.26
N PHE A 271 -12.89 -12.56 9.25
CA PHE A 271 -12.97 -13.94 8.81
C PHE A 271 -11.61 -14.60 9.03
N GLU A 272 -11.61 -15.81 9.58
CA GLU A 272 -10.40 -16.59 9.85
C GLU A 272 -10.41 -17.86 9.01
N VAL A 273 -9.28 -18.12 8.34
CA VAL A 273 -9.09 -19.31 7.48
C VAL A 273 -7.82 -20.02 7.92
N HIS A 274 -7.93 -21.32 8.24
CA HIS A 274 -6.77 -22.18 8.37
C HIS A 274 -6.24 -22.53 6.97
N THR A 275 -4.96 -22.28 6.72
CA THR A 275 -4.33 -22.54 5.43
C THR A 275 -2.89 -22.99 5.59
N ALA A 276 -2.46 -23.90 4.73
CA ALA A 276 -1.07 -24.30 4.59
C ALA A 276 -0.37 -23.58 3.42
N ALA A 277 -1.12 -22.79 2.65
CA ALA A 277 -0.58 -22.06 1.50
C ALA A 277 0.47 -21.04 1.95
N ALA A 278 1.56 -20.95 1.19
CA ALA A 278 2.54 -19.90 1.36
C ALA A 278 1.95 -18.52 0.95
N PRO A 279 2.36 -17.42 1.60
CA PRO A 279 1.86 -16.07 1.26
C PRO A 279 2.02 -15.71 -0.21
N ILE A 280 3.10 -16.13 -0.84
CA ILE A 280 3.32 -15.92 -2.28
C ILE A 280 2.30 -16.67 -3.14
N ASP A 281 1.84 -17.83 -2.73
CA ASP A 281 0.86 -18.61 -3.48
C ASP A 281 -0.53 -17.98 -3.38
N VAL A 282 -0.89 -17.44 -2.22
CA VAL A 282 -2.09 -16.61 -2.06
C VAL A 282 -2.00 -15.34 -2.93
N TYR A 283 -0.84 -14.68 -2.94
CA TYR A 283 -0.58 -13.54 -3.82
C TYR A 283 -0.75 -13.91 -5.30
N ARG A 284 -0.20 -15.04 -5.75
CA ARG A 284 -0.35 -15.54 -7.12
C ARG A 284 -1.82 -15.74 -7.50
N MET A 285 -2.62 -16.30 -6.58
CA MET A 285 -4.04 -16.49 -6.81
C MET A 285 -4.80 -15.17 -6.87
N LEU A 286 -4.54 -14.22 -5.97
CA LEU A 286 -5.12 -12.86 -6.04
C LEU A 286 -4.77 -12.15 -7.34
N ARG A 287 -3.52 -12.25 -7.77
CA ARG A 287 -3.03 -11.65 -9.02
C ARG A 287 -3.78 -12.14 -10.26
N VAL A 288 -4.26 -13.38 -10.24
CA VAL A 288 -5.03 -14.01 -11.33
C VAL A 288 -6.53 -13.74 -11.21
N THR A 289 -7.06 -13.72 -9.97
CA THR A 289 -8.51 -13.69 -9.75
C THR A 289 -9.07 -12.30 -9.47
N ASN A 290 -8.25 -11.41 -8.91
CA ASN A 290 -8.68 -10.07 -8.51
C ASN A 290 -7.53 -9.05 -8.65
N PRO A 291 -6.97 -8.83 -9.85
CA PRO A 291 -5.95 -7.81 -10.04
C PRO A 291 -6.52 -6.42 -9.73
N SER A 292 -5.74 -5.58 -9.06
CA SER A 292 -6.13 -4.25 -8.58
C SER A 292 -4.99 -3.26 -8.72
N PRO A 293 -5.25 -1.93 -8.67
CA PRO A 293 -4.21 -0.91 -8.77
C PRO A 293 -3.11 -1.02 -7.71
N TYR A 294 -3.42 -1.61 -6.55
CA TYR A 294 -2.45 -1.80 -5.47
C TYR A 294 -2.41 -3.27 -5.07
N MET A 295 -1.48 -3.99 -5.65
CA MET A 295 -1.17 -5.36 -5.26
C MET A 295 0.13 -5.39 -4.47
N TYR A 296 0.12 -6.08 -3.34
CA TYR A 296 1.27 -6.12 -2.45
C TYR A 296 1.41 -7.46 -1.72
N LEU A 297 2.68 -7.82 -1.51
CA LEU A 297 3.12 -8.88 -0.60
C LEU A 297 4.25 -8.28 0.25
N LEU A 298 4.10 -8.29 1.57
CA LEU A 298 5.12 -7.85 2.51
C LEU A 298 5.39 -8.96 3.53
N ASN A 299 6.66 -9.25 3.80
CA ASN A 299 7.07 -10.14 4.89
C ASN A 299 7.62 -9.31 6.04
N ILE A 300 6.83 -9.15 7.08
CA ILE A 300 7.13 -8.29 8.21
C ILE A 300 8.05 -9.01 9.19
N PRO A 301 9.23 -8.45 9.51
CA PRO A 301 10.15 -9.07 10.44
C PRO A 301 9.70 -8.91 11.89
N ASP A 302 10.10 -9.86 12.74
CA ASP A 302 10.07 -9.73 14.19
C ASP A 302 11.42 -9.24 14.75
N GLU A 303 11.52 -9.19 16.08
CA GLU A 303 12.74 -8.77 16.79
C GLU A 303 13.90 -9.77 16.63
N THR A 304 13.60 -11.02 16.28
CA THR A 304 14.59 -12.07 16.08
C THR A 304 15.12 -12.15 14.64
N GLY A 305 14.51 -11.35 13.73
CA GLY A 305 14.85 -11.36 12.30
C GLY A 305 14.18 -12.51 11.54
N THR A 306 13.09 -13.09 12.09
CA THR A 306 12.21 -14.01 11.36
C THR A 306 10.94 -13.29 10.89
N THR A 307 10.15 -13.92 10.04
CA THR A 307 8.88 -13.35 9.61
C THR A 307 7.85 -13.49 10.71
N ALA A 308 7.39 -12.36 11.26
CA ALA A 308 6.32 -12.32 12.25
C ALA A 308 4.96 -12.64 11.62
N PHE A 309 4.70 -12.08 10.45
CA PHE A 309 3.52 -12.31 9.63
C PHE A 309 3.74 -11.77 8.21
N SER A 310 2.89 -12.20 7.29
CA SER A 310 2.90 -11.67 5.93
C SER A 310 1.59 -10.93 5.64
N ILE A 311 1.67 -9.89 4.82
CA ILE A 311 0.54 -9.11 4.34
C ILE A 311 0.41 -9.38 2.84
N VAL A 312 -0.77 -9.86 2.43
CA VAL A 312 -1.07 -10.15 1.02
C VAL A 312 -2.34 -9.41 0.64
N GLY A 313 -2.24 -8.48 -0.30
CA GLY A 313 -3.39 -7.63 -0.62
C GLY A 313 -3.53 -7.30 -2.10
N SER A 314 -4.77 -6.95 -2.44
CA SER A 314 -5.20 -6.49 -3.76
C SER A 314 -6.20 -5.34 -3.57
N SER A 315 -5.69 -4.18 -3.14
CA SER A 315 -6.51 -3.02 -2.82
C SER A 315 -6.88 -2.23 -4.09
N PRO A 316 -8.15 -1.89 -4.25
CA PRO A 316 -8.59 -1.07 -5.38
C PRO A 316 -8.42 0.44 -5.13
N GLU A 317 -8.12 0.87 -3.90
CA GLU A 317 -8.30 2.26 -3.48
C GLU A 317 -7.04 2.86 -2.86
N ALA A 318 -6.61 4.00 -3.41
CA ALA A 318 -5.59 4.84 -2.80
C ALA A 318 -6.16 5.60 -1.60
N LEU A 319 -5.38 5.73 -0.51
CA LEU A 319 -5.65 6.73 0.49
C LEU A 319 -5.26 8.11 -0.02
N VAL A 320 -4.00 8.27 -0.38
CA VAL A 320 -3.41 9.50 -0.89
C VAL A 320 -2.10 9.18 -1.60
N THR A 321 -1.85 9.89 -2.69
CA THR A 321 -0.54 9.95 -3.33
C THR A 321 0.04 11.36 -3.21
N VAL A 322 1.34 11.47 -3.07
CA VAL A 322 2.07 12.75 -3.10
C VAL A 322 3.21 12.63 -4.09
N HIS A 323 3.21 13.46 -5.09
CA HIS A 323 4.30 13.55 -6.06
C HIS A 323 4.66 15.01 -6.30
N ASP A 324 5.94 15.36 -6.20
CA ASP A 324 6.43 16.73 -6.33
C ASP A 324 5.62 17.74 -5.49
N ARG A 325 5.34 17.36 -4.23
CA ARG A 325 4.54 18.14 -3.27
C ARG A 325 3.08 18.36 -3.68
N CYS A 326 2.60 17.72 -4.73
CA CYS A 326 1.18 17.68 -5.10
C CYS A 326 0.52 16.45 -4.45
N ALA A 327 -0.36 16.66 -3.49
CA ALA A 327 -1.16 15.61 -2.87
C ALA A 327 -2.42 15.36 -3.70
N LYS A 328 -2.79 14.09 -3.85
CA LYS A 328 -3.94 13.66 -4.64
C LYS A 328 -4.70 12.56 -3.93
N THR A 329 -6.03 12.66 -3.90
CA THR A 329 -6.94 11.60 -3.50
C THR A 329 -7.89 11.24 -4.63
N HIS A 330 -8.35 10.00 -4.66
CA HIS A 330 -9.29 9.48 -5.67
C HIS A 330 -10.54 8.93 -4.98
N PRO A 331 -11.50 9.79 -4.60
CA PRO A 331 -12.78 9.34 -4.09
C PRO A 331 -13.48 8.44 -5.12
N ILE A 332 -13.82 7.23 -4.70
CA ILE A 332 -14.53 6.22 -5.51
C ILE A 332 -15.83 5.89 -4.79
N ALA A 333 -16.96 6.01 -5.50
CA ALA A 333 -18.27 5.60 -5.02
C ALA A 333 -19.05 4.94 -6.16
N GLY A 334 -20.17 4.36 -5.83
CA GLY A 334 -21.03 3.74 -6.82
C GLY A 334 -20.38 2.57 -7.57
N THR A 335 -21.13 1.52 -7.78
CA THR A 335 -20.63 0.35 -8.51
C THR A 335 -21.74 -0.20 -9.39
N ARG A 336 -21.40 -0.49 -10.65
CA ARG A 336 -22.22 -1.33 -11.53
C ARG A 336 -21.32 -2.39 -12.16
N TRP A 337 -21.91 -3.56 -12.42
CA TRP A 337 -21.25 -4.61 -13.19
C TRP A 337 -21.06 -4.14 -14.62
N ARG A 338 -20.06 -4.69 -15.30
CA ARG A 338 -19.87 -4.46 -16.73
C ARG A 338 -21.01 -5.12 -17.52
N GLY A 339 -21.46 -4.45 -18.58
CA GLY A 339 -22.41 -5.01 -19.53
C GLY A 339 -21.82 -6.17 -20.33
N ASN A 340 -22.66 -7.09 -20.80
CA ASN A 340 -22.24 -8.17 -21.68
C ASN A 340 -21.99 -7.67 -23.12
N THR A 341 -22.55 -6.51 -23.48
CA THR A 341 -22.33 -5.80 -24.75
C THR A 341 -21.98 -4.34 -24.49
N ASP A 342 -21.43 -3.67 -25.48
CA ASP A 342 -21.09 -2.24 -25.38
C ASP A 342 -22.32 -1.36 -25.15
N GLU A 343 -23.48 -1.74 -25.71
CA GLU A 343 -24.75 -1.04 -25.53
C GLU A 343 -25.26 -1.19 -24.09
N GLU A 344 -25.19 -2.41 -23.54
CA GLU A 344 -25.57 -2.67 -22.14
C GLU A 344 -24.63 -1.93 -21.19
N ASP A 345 -23.32 -1.92 -21.45
CA ASP A 345 -22.31 -1.21 -20.67
C ASP A 345 -22.60 0.31 -20.63
N GLN A 346 -22.99 0.91 -21.75
CA GLN A 346 -23.39 2.31 -21.84
C GLN A 346 -24.71 2.62 -21.12
N LEU A 347 -25.64 1.67 -21.06
CA LEU A 347 -26.88 1.83 -20.31
C LEU A 347 -26.60 1.82 -18.80
N LEU A 348 -25.78 0.88 -18.31
CA LEU A 348 -25.37 0.80 -16.91
C LEU A 348 -24.56 2.02 -16.46
N GLU A 349 -23.73 2.58 -17.35
CA GLU A 349 -23.04 3.86 -17.11
C GLU A 349 -24.02 5.00 -16.90
N LYS A 350 -25.01 5.15 -17.80
CA LYS A 350 -26.03 6.19 -17.69
C LYS A 350 -26.88 6.03 -16.44
N GLU A 351 -27.21 4.79 -16.08
CA GLU A 351 -27.92 4.48 -14.85
C GLU A 351 -27.12 4.91 -13.62
N LEU A 352 -25.81 4.56 -13.56
CA LEU A 352 -24.93 4.94 -12.45
C LEU A 352 -24.81 6.47 -12.33
N LEU A 353 -24.63 7.18 -13.44
CA LEU A 353 -24.53 8.64 -13.47
C LEU A 353 -25.85 9.35 -13.09
N ALA A 354 -26.99 8.69 -13.27
CA ALA A 354 -28.30 9.22 -12.95
C ALA A 354 -28.80 8.84 -11.54
N ASP A 355 -28.09 7.93 -10.85
CA ASP A 355 -28.47 7.45 -9.51
C ASP A 355 -28.22 8.54 -8.47
N ASP A 356 -29.28 9.11 -7.91
CA ASP A 356 -29.18 10.22 -6.96
C ASP A 356 -28.52 9.81 -5.63
N LYS A 357 -28.69 8.54 -5.19
CA LYS A 357 -28.06 8.03 -3.98
C LYS A 357 -26.54 7.92 -4.16
N GLU A 358 -26.10 7.30 -5.25
CA GLU A 358 -24.68 7.13 -5.56
C GLU A 358 -23.97 8.48 -5.75
N ARG A 359 -24.67 9.44 -6.39
CA ARG A 359 -24.16 10.81 -6.56
C ARG A 359 -24.05 11.56 -5.23
N ALA A 360 -25.01 11.40 -4.33
CA ALA A 360 -24.97 12.03 -3.01
C ALA A 360 -23.83 11.46 -2.15
N GLU A 361 -23.65 10.13 -2.15
CA GLU A 361 -22.52 9.47 -1.50
C GLU A 361 -21.19 9.93 -2.09
N HIS A 362 -21.08 9.96 -3.41
CA HIS A 362 -19.88 10.44 -4.10
C HIS A 362 -19.52 11.87 -3.74
N LEU A 363 -20.51 12.77 -3.72
CA LEU A 363 -20.30 14.17 -3.32
C LEU A 363 -19.76 14.26 -1.88
N MET A 364 -20.31 13.45 -0.97
CA MET A 364 -19.84 13.38 0.43
C MET A 364 -18.37 12.96 0.50
N LEU A 365 -17.96 11.95 -0.27
CA LEU A 365 -16.57 11.49 -0.30
C LEU A 365 -15.63 12.51 -0.93
N VAL A 366 -16.05 13.21 -1.97
CA VAL A 366 -15.28 14.32 -2.58
C VAL A 366 -15.09 15.46 -1.58
N ASP A 367 -16.12 15.85 -0.85
CA ASP A 367 -16.02 16.89 0.18
C ASP A 367 -15.13 16.47 1.33
N LEU A 368 -15.16 15.20 1.72
CA LEU A 368 -14.27 14.64 2.73
C LEU A 368 -12.80 14.72 2.26
N GLY A 369 -12.50 14.30 1.03
CA GLY A 369 -11.15 14.40 0.45
C GLY A 369 -10.67 15.86 0.35
N ARG A 370 -11.55 16.80 -0.02
CA ARG A 370 -11.26 18.23 -0.02
C ARG A 370 -10.94 18.76 1.38
N ASN A 371 -11.71 18.34 2.38
CA ASN A 371 -11.47 18.72 3.77
C ASN A 371 -10.14 18.15 4.29
N ASP A 372 -9.84 16.89 4.02
CA ASP A 372 -8.61 16.22 4.44
C ASP A 372 -7.38 16.91 3.82
N LEU A 373 -7.36 17.13 2.52
CA LEU A 373 -6.28 17.87 1.85
C LEU A 373 -6.21 19.34 2.28
N GLY A 374 -7.35 19.95 2.58
CA GLY A 374 -7.42 21.35 3.06
C GLY A 374 -6.65 21.61 4.36
N ARG A 375 -6.43 20.57 5.17
CA ARG A 375 -5.67 20.64 6.44
C ARG A 375 -4.16 20.80 6.24
N VAL A 376 -3.63 20.40 5.09
CA VAL A 376 -2.19 20.33 4.83
C VAL A 376 -1.74 21.05 3.55
N CYS A 377 -2.67 21.42 2.69
CA CYS A 377 -2.37 22.11 1.42
C CYS A 377 -2.46 23.63 1.54
N LEU A 378 -1.85 24.31 0.60
CA LEU A 378 -1.95 25.77 0.47
C LEU A 378 -3.42 26.21 0.34
N PRO A 379 -3.86 27.23 1.06
CA PRO A 379 -5.20 27.81 0.87
C PRO A 379 -5.46 28.16 -0.60
N GLY A 380 -6.59 27.69 -1.13
CA GLY A 380 -6.99 27.90 -2.53
C GLY A 380 -6.32 27.00 -3.56
N SER A 381 -5.41 26.09 -3.15
CA SER A 381 -4.81 25.11 -4.06
C SER A 381 -5.62 23.82 -4.19
N VAL A 382 -6.49 23.52 -3.21
CA VAL A 382 -7.31 22.30 -3.25
C VAL A 382 -8.39 22.45 -4.33
N ARG A 383 -8.38 21.52 -5.29
CA ARG A 383 -9.28 21.52 -6.46
C ARG A 383 -9.82 20.12 -6.71
N VAL A 384 -11.02 20.07 -7.26
CA VAL A 384 -11.57 18.86 -7.89
C VAL A 384 -11.26 19.00 -9.38
N GLU A 385 -10.35 18.17 -9.90
CA GLU A 385 -9.91 18.24 -11.30
C GLU A 385 -10.89 17.52 -12.21
N ASP A 386 -11.19 16.25 -11.88
CA ASP A 386 -12.16 15.45 -12.59
C ASP A 386 -13.29 15.07 -11.63
N TYR A 387 -14.48 15.60 -11.88
CA TYR A 387 -15.63 15.33 -11.03
C TYR A 387 -16.58 14.35 -11.68
N SER A 388 -16.88 13.25 -10.95
CA SER A 388 -18.00 12.35 -11.30
C SER A 388 -17.87 11.74 -12.70
N HIS A 389 -16.70 11.18 -13.03
CA HIS A 389 -16.47 10.42 -14.27
C HIS A 389 -16.52 8.91 -14.02
N ILE A 390 -16.75 8.15 -15.08
CA ILE A 390 -16.80 6.67 -15.00
C ILE A 390 -15.44 6.08 -15.31
N GLU A 391 -14.90 5.33 -14.34
CA GLU A 391 -13.78 4.43 -14.58
C GLU A 391 -14.26 2.98 -14.75
N ARG A 392 -13.78 2.34 -15.80
CA ARG A 392 -14.14 0.96 -16.15
C ARG A 392 -13.02 0.00 -15.80
N TYR A 393 -13.34 -0.95 -14.94
CA TYR A 393 -12.47 -2.07 -14.58
C TYR A 393 -12.89 -3.34 -15.31
N SER A 394 -12.20 -4.46 -15.08
CA SER A 394 -12.48 -5.73 -15.77
C SER A 394 -13.92 -6.24 -15.58
N HIS A 395 -14.48 -6.07 -14.37
CA HIS A 395 -15.78 -6.63 -13.99
C HIS A 395 -16.79 -5.59 -13.55
N VAL A 396 -16.35 -4.41 -13.17
CA VAL A 396 -17.19 -3.33 -12.63
C VAL A 396 -16.82 -1.99 -13.24
N MET A 397 -17.70 -1.02 -13.10
CA MET A 397 -17.43 0.40 -13.31
C MET A 397 -17.77 1.18 -12.04
N HIS A 398 -17.03 2.24 -11.81
CA HIS A 398 -17.18 3.12 -10.64
C HIS A 398 -17.34 4.57 -11.04
N LEU A 399 -17.98 5.32 -10.15
CA LEU A 399 -18.01 6.77 -10.18
C LEU A 399 -16.79 7.29 -9.43
N VAL A 400 -15.93 8.03 -10.12
CA VAL A 400 -14.62 8.46 -9.61
C VAL A 400 -14.48 9.98 -9.73
N SER A 401 -13.76 10.58 -8.80
CA SER A 401 -13.28 11.96 -8.87
C SER A 401 -11.83 12.06 -8.46
N THR A 402 -11.18 13.13 -8.89
CA THR A 402 -9.80 13.46 -8.49
C THR A 402 -9.80 14.77 -7.71
N VAL A 403 -9.27 14.72 -6.49
CA VAL A 403 -9.03 15.92 -5.68
C VAL A 403 -7.53 16.10 -5.51
N THR A 404 -7.02 17.28 -5.86
CA THR A 404 -5.60 17.61 -5.75
C THR A 404 -5.37 18.83 -4.85
N GLY A 405 -4.16 18.97 -4.33
CA GLY A 405 -3.75 20.12 -3.55
C GLY A 405 -2.24 20.21 -3.42
N GLN A 406 -1.69 21.42 -3.45
CA GLN A 406 -0.27 21.68 -3.26
C GLN A 406 0.05 21.74 -1.76
N LEU A 407 0.97 20.90 -1.26
CA LEU A 407 1.38 20.91 0.14
C LEU A 407 1.93 22.29 0.56
N ALA A 408 1.45 22.78 1.69
CA ALA A 408 1.91 24.04 2.28
C ALA A 408 3.39 23.96 2.68
N PRO A 409 4.14 25.09 2.73
CA PRO A 409 5.50 25.12 3.24
C PRO A 409 5.59 24.50 4.64
N GLY A 410 6.60 23.66 4.87
CA GLY A 410 6.80 22.93 6.13
C GLY A 410 5.90 21.70 6.30
N ARG A 411 5.03 21.37 5.35
CA ARG A 411 4.28 20.11 5.32
C ARG A 411 4.99 19.10 4.43
N SER A 412 5.01 17.84 4.88
CA SER A 412 5.61 16.70 4.21
C SER A 412 4.54 15.76 3.61
N ALA A 413 4.98 14.77 2.85
CA ALA A 413 4.10 13.71 2.38
C ALA A 413 3.48 12.91 3.54
N LEU A 414 4.21 12.71 4.65
CA LEU A 414 3.67 12.10 5.87
C LEU A 414 2.52 12.91 6.45
N ASP A 415 2.58 14.25 6.41
CA ASP A 415 1.47 15.09 6.86
C ASP A 415 0.22 14.89 5.98
N ALA A 416 0.38 14.68 4.67
CA ALA A 416 -0.74 14.36 3.78
C ALA A 416 -1.35 12.99 4.12
N VAL A 417 -0.51 11.97 4.36
CA VAL A 417 -0.97 10.64 4.76
C VAL A 417 -1.77 10.72 6.06
N THR A 418 -1.23 11.37 7.10
CA THR A 418 -1.90 11.49 8.40
C THR A 418 -3.16 12.36 8.36
N ALA A 419 -3.22 13.37 7.49
CA ALA A 419 -4.42 14.20 7.31
C ALA A 419 -5.58 13.43 6.67
N CYS A 420 -5.30 12.52 5.73
CA CYS A 420 -6.30 11.68 5.08
C CYS A 420 -6.67 10.43 5.91
N PHE A 421 -5.84 10.06 6.88
CA PHE A 421 -5.99 8.84 7.67
C PHE A 421 -6.99 8.97 8.84
N PRO A 422 -7.78 7.91 9.12
CA PRO A 422 -8.06 6.81 8.23
C PRO A 422 -9.03 7.24 7.11
N ALA A 423 -9.13 6.39 6.08
CA ALA A 423 -10.04 6.67 4.96
C ALA A 423 -11.49 6.83 5.42
N GLY A 424 -12.20 7.81 4.84
CA GLY A 424 -13.62 8.02 5.13
C GLY A 424 -14.50 6.85 4.70
N THR A 425 -14.12 6.18 3.61
CA THR A 425 -14.74 4.96 3.10
C THR A 425 -14.63 3.77 4.06
N LEU A 426 -13.77 3.85 5.07
CA LEU A 426 -13.57 2.82 6.11
C LEU A 426 -13.98 3.29 7.52
N SER A 427 -14.34 4.55 7.70
CA SER A 427 -14.79 5.11 8.98
C SER A 427 -16.24 5.57 8.91
N GLY A 428 -16.51 6.62 8.18
CA GLY A 428 -17.83 7.22 8.01
C GLY A 428 -17.82 8.73 8.15
N ALA A 429 -18.99 9.32 8.28
CA ALA A 429 -19.18 10.76 8.35
C ALA A 429 -20.22 11.14 9.42
N PRO A 430 -19.89 12.08 10.33
CA PRO A 430 -18.61 12.73 10.60
C PRO A 430 -17.55 11.76 11.08
N LYS A 431 -16.29 11.90 10.63
CA LYS A 431 -15.21 10.90 10.79
C LYS A 431 -14.99 10.47 12.25
N VAL A 432 -14.82 11.40 13.18
CA VAL A 432 -14.50 11.07 14.59
C VAL A 432 -15.67 10.34 15.25
N ARG A 433 -16.91 10.85 15.11
CA ARG A 433 -18.08 10.20 15.71
C ARG A 433 -18.35 8.83 15.12
N ALA A 434 -18.16 8.65 13.82
CA ALA A 434 -18.27 7.34 13.18
C ALA A 434 -17.25 6.35 13.76
N MET A 435 -16.01 6.77 14.00
CA MET A 435 -14.98 5.92 14.63
C MET A 435 -15.31 5.58 16.09
N GLU A 436 -15.90 6.50 16.86
CA GLU A 436 -16.40 6.19 18.21
C GLU A 436 -17.49 5.11 18.18
N LEU A 437 -18.45 5.23 17.25
CA LEU A 437 -19.52 4.23 17.07
C LEU A 437 -18.98 2.88 16.62
N ILE A 438 -17.95 2.87 15.77
CA ILE A 438 -17.25 1.64 15.37
C ILE A 438 -16.63 0.96 16.59
N GLU A 439 -15.98 1.71 17.45
CA GLU A 439 -15.36 1.20 18.67
C GLU A 439 -16.40 0.60 19.64
N GLU A 440 -17.62 1.14 19.66
CA GLU A 440 -18.72 0.64 20.48
C GLU A 440 -19.34 -0.68 19.96
N VAL A 441 -19.20 -0.98 18.68
CA VAL A 441 -19.88 -2.12 18.05
C VAL A 441 -18.95 -3.24 17.59
N GLU A 442 -17.68 -2.96 17.32
CA GLU A 442 -16.72 -4.01 16.95
C GLU A 442 -16.20 -4.74 18.19
N LEU A 443 -15.83 -6.02 18.05
CA LEU A 443 -15.37 -6.86 19.17
C LEU A 443 -13.87 -6.71 19.41
N THR A 444 -13.11 -6.56 18.33
CA THR A 444 -11.67 -6.55 18.35
C THR A 444 -11.13 -5.34 17.60
N ARG A 445 -9.90 -4.95 17.92
CA ARG A 445 -9.17 -3.95 17.12
C ARG A 445 -9.07 -4.39 15.67
N ARG A 446 -9.12 -3.42 14.77
CA ARG A 446 -9.03 -3.65 13.32
C ARG A 446 -7.65 -4.09 12.88
N GLY A 447 -6.61 -3.63 13.61
CA GLY A 447 -5.24 -3.87 13.21
C GLY A 447 -4.96 -3.34 11.80
N LEU A 448 -4.62 -4.24 10.87
CA LEU A 448 -4.29 -3.86 9.50
C LEU A 448 -5.50 -3.35 8.69
N TYR A 449 -6.69 -3.91 8.89
CA TYR A 449 -7.87 -3.55 8.10
C TYR A 449 -8.28 -2.08 8.30
N GLY A 450 -8.48 -1.37 7.19
CA GLY A 450 -8.79 0.07 7.22
C GLY A 450 -7.60 0.97 7.57
N GLY A 451 -6.42 0.35 7.81
CA GLY A 451 -5.13 1.02 7.80
C GLY A 451 -4.64 1.27 6.37
N VAL A 452 -3.35 1.42 6.19
CA VAL A 452 -2.75 1.68 4.87
C VAL A 452 -1.48 0.86 4.65
N VAL A 453 -1.21 0.52 3.38
CA VAL A 453 0.03 -0.10 2.92
C VAL A 453 0.61 0.75 1.80
N GLY A 454 1.91 1.02 1.83
CA GLY A 454 2.54 1.85 0.82
C GLY A 454 3.95 2.27 1.17
N TYR A 455 4.36 3.41 0.67
CA TYR A 455 5.71 3.93 0.90
C TYR A 455 5.78 5.45 1.05
N LEU A 456 6.83 5.87 1.76
CA LEU A 456 7.39 7.21 1.75
C LEU A 456 8.77 7.11 1.10
N ASP A 457 9.00 7.74 -0.04
CA ASP A 457 10.31 7.71 -0.67
C ASP A 457 11.27 8.76 -0.09
N PHE A 458 12.56 8.59 -0.35
CA PHE A 458 13.57 9.53 0.12
C PHE A 458 13.54 10.89 -0.62
N ALA A 459 12.78 11.03 -1.69
CA ALA A 459 12.57 12.30 -2.40
C ALA A 459 11.40 13.12 -1.83
N GLY A 460 10.69 12.59 -0.84
CA GLY A 460 9.56 13.25 -0.20
C GLY A 460 8.22 13.00 -0.88
N ASN A 461 8.12 11.96 -1.72
CA ASN A 461 6.86 11.47 -2.27
C ASN A 461 6.25 10.39 -1.38
N ALA A 462 4.98 10.09 -1.61
CA ALA A 462 4.26 9.01 -0.95
C ALA A 462 3.24 8.37 -1.88
N ASP A 463 3.01 7.08 -1.67
CA ASP A 463 1.92 6.37 -2.31
C ASP A 463 1.39 5.29 -1.35
N PHE A 464 0.16 5.49 -0.86
CA PHE A 464 -0.48 4.62 0.12
C PHE A 464 -1.84 4.17 -0.34
N ALA A 465 -2.03 2.86 -0.37
CA ALA A 465 -3.32 2.22 -0.55
C ALA A 465 -4.01 1.99 0.80
N ILE A 466 -5.32 2.01 0.80
CA ILE A 466 -6.13 1.57 1.95
C ILE A 466 -5.99 0.04 2.08
N ALA A 467 -5.74 -0.46 3.30
CA ALA A 467 -5.60 -1.89 3.54
C ALA A 467 -6.98 -2.58 3.59
N ILE A 468 -7.51 -2.86 2.42
CA ILE A 468 -8.74 -3.63 2.16
C ILE A 468 -8.45 -4.74 1.16
N ARG A 469 -9.33 -5.73 1.05
CA ARG A 469 -9.09 -6.90 0.18
C ARG A 469 -7.73 -7.54 0.47
N THR A 470 -7.43 -7.68 1.75
CA THR A 470 -6.12 -8.01 2.28
C THR A 470 -6.22 -9.14 3.28
N ALA A 471 -5.30 -10.09 3.21
CA ALA A 471 -5.07 -11.12 4.20
C ALA A 471 -3.82 -10.79 5.01
N LEU A 472 -3.91 -10.90 6.33
CA LEU A 472 -2.78 -11.03 7.23
C LEU A 472 -2.57 -12.51 7.49
N MET A 473 -1.38 -13.04 7.20
CA MET A 473 -1.07 -14.46 7.35
C MET A 473 -0.05 -14.69 8.44
N ARG A 474 -0.43 -15.46 9.46
CA ARG A 474 0.41 -15.77 10.61
C ARG A 474 0.08 -17.15 11.18
N ASP A 475 1.08 -17.97 11.46
CA ASP A 475 0.94 -19.26 12.17
C ASP A 475 -0.09 -20.21 11.55
N GLY A 476 -0.16 -20.27 10.20
CA GLY A 476 -1.12 -21.13 9.48
C GLY A 476 -2.56 -20.62 9.49
N ILE A 477 -2.77 -19.36 9.89
CA ILE A 477 -4.07 -18.70 9.85
C ILE A 477 -3.98 -17.44 8.97
N ALA A 478 -4.94 -17.29 8.08
CA ALA A 478 -5.17 -16.05 7.34
C ALA A 478 -6.36 -15.31 7.94
N TYR A 479 -6.15 -14.04 8.28
CA TYR A 479 -7.15 -13.12 8.79
C TYR A 479 -7.56 -12.17 7.66
N VAL A 480 -8.82 -12.18 7.31
CA VAL A 480 -9.42 -11.32 6.28
C VAL A 480 -10.52 -10.51 6.96
N GLN A 481 -10.54 -9.20 6.76
CA GLN A 481 -11.58 -8.33 7.34
C GLN A 481 -12.25 -7.49 6.26
N SER A 482 -13.54 -7.26 6.40
CA SER A 482 -14.34 -6.46 5.47
C SER A 482 -15.60 -5.94 6.14
N GLY A 483 -16.18 -4.91 5.53
CA GLY A 483 -17.40 -4.26 6.01
C GLY A 483 -18.08 -3.46 4.92
N GLY A 484 -19.19 -2.85 5.27
CA GLY A 484 -20.02 -2.00 4.40
C GLY A 484 -20.43 -0.71 5.10
N GLY A 485 -20.80 0.30 4.32
CA GLY A 485 -21.28 1.59 4.84
C GLY A 485 -22.74 1.51 5.26
N VAL A 486 -23.01 1.57 6.56
CA VAL A 486 -24.36 1.63 7.11
C VAL A 486 -24.89 3.05 7.04
N VAL A 487 -26.06 3.22 6.45
CA VAL A 487 -26.83 4.47 6.35
C VAL A 487 -28.25 4.27 6.89
N ALA A 488 -29.06 5.31 6.92
CA ALA A 488 -30.41 5.26 7.51
C ALA A 488 -31.33 4.16 6.95
N ASP A 489 -31.18 3.80 5.69
CA ASP A 489 -32.00 2.80 5.01
C ASP A 489 -31.36 1.39 4.97
N SER A 490 -30.22 1.20 5.64
CA SER A 490 -29.51 -0.08 5.68
C SER A 490 -30.29 -1.15 6.45
N ASN A 491 -30.14 -2.41 6.03
CA ASN A 491 -30.71 -3.56 6.72
C ASN A 491 -29.67 -4.65 6.95
N GLY A 492 -29.79 -5.37 8.07
CA GLY A 492 -28.80 -6.35 8.53
C GLY A 492 -28.42 -7.42 7.51
N PRO A 493 -29.37 -8.17 6.91
CA PRO A 493 -29.05 -9.20 5.92
C PRO A 493 -28.29 -8.70 4.71
N TYR A 494 -28.65 -7.52 4.19
CA TYR A 494 -27.97 -6.93 3.04
C TYR A 494 -26.53 -6.55 3.39
N GLU A 495 -26.33 -5.83 4.51
CA GLU A 495 -24.99 -5.38 4.94
C GLU A 495 -24.07 -6.56 5.30
N TYR A 496 -24.60 -7.64 5.89
CA TYR A 496 -23.85 -8.87 6.14
C TYR A 496 -23.42 -9.54 4.84
N ALA A 497 -24.33 -9.64 3.87
CA ALA A 497 -24.03 -10.20 2.56
C ALA A 497 -22.99 -9.36 1.81
N GLU A 498 -23.08 -8.02 1.90
CA GLU A 498 -22.10 -7.10 1.30
C GLU A 498 -20.71 -7.29 1.91
N ALA A 499 -20.61 -7.30 3.25
CA ALA A 499 -19.36 -7.54 3.96
C ALA A 499 -18.74 -8.89 3.55
N THR A 500 -19.53 -9.96 3.52
CA THR A 500 -19.09 -11.30 3.11
C THR A 500 -18.63 -11.32 1.64
N ASN A 501 -19.36 -10.68 0.73
CA ASN A 501 -19.00 -10.61 -0.67
C ASN A 501 -17.69 -9.84 -0.90
N LYS A 502 -17.43 -8.79 -0.13
CA LYS A 502 -16.17 -8.05 -0.19
C LYS A 502 -14.97 -8.89 0.27
N ALA A 503 -15.14 -9.80 1.20
CA ALA A 503 -14.09 -10.74 1.62
C ALA A 503 -13.87 -11.89 0.61
N ARG A 504 -14.88 -12.23 -0.19
CA ARG A 504 -14.93 -13.46 -1.03
C ARG A 504 -13.75 -13.61 -1.98
N ALA A 505 -13.25 -12.50 -2.56
CA ALA A 505 -12.11 -12.56 -3.47
C ALA A 505 -10.84 -13.06 -2.77
N VAL A 506 -10.56 -12.57 -1.56
CA VAL A 506 -9.39 -12.96 -0.77
C VAL A 506 -9.57 -14.37 -0.21
N LEU A 507 -10.74 -14.67 0.37
CA LEU A 507 -11.05 -16.00 0.89
C LEU A 507 -10.95 -17.07 -0.21
N GLY A 508 -11.48 -16.79 -1.41
CA GLY A 508 -11.39 -17.68 -2.56
C GLY A 508 -9.94 -17.85 -3.07
N ALA A 509 -9.13 -16.80 -3.02
CA ALA A 509 -7.71 -16.89 -3.40
C ALA A 509 -6.92 -17.78 -2.42
N ILE A 510 -7.19 -17.68 -1.11
CA ILE A 510 -6.59 -18.55 -0.09
C ILE A 510 -6.98 -20.01 -0.35
N ALA A 511 -8.30 -20.28 -0.51
CA ALA A 511 -8.80 -21.62 -0.77
C ALA A 511 -8.23 -22.23 -2.06
N ALA A 512 -8.07 -21.42 -3.12
CA ALA A 512 -7.46 -21.87 -4.36
C ALA A 512 -5.95 -22.11 -4.21
N ALA A 513 -5.24 -21.30 -3.41
CA ALA A 513 -3.82 -21.47 -3.14
C ALA A 513 -3.50 -22.80 -2.45
N ASP A 514 -4.37 -23.26 -1.53
CA ASP A 514 -4.24 -24.56 -0.89
C ASP A 514 -4.39 -25.75 -1.86
N THR A 515 -4.90 -25.53 -3.09
CA THR A 515 -5.06 -26.58 -4.11
C THR A 515 -3.95 -26.60 -5.15
N LEU A 516 -2.95 -25.69 -5.03
CA LEU A 516 -1.87 -25.63 -6.00
C LEU A 516 -1.07 -26.95 -6.01
N ALA A 517 -1.02 -27.58 -7.17
CA ALA A 517 -0.30 -28.82 -7.38
C ALA A 517 0.62 -28.69 -8.60
N GLY A 518 1.85 -29.18 -8.47
CA GLY A 518 2.75 -29.29 -9.62
C GLY A 518 2.14 -30.15 -10.72
N PRO A 519 2.61 -30.01 -11.97
CA PRO A 519 2.14 -30.78 -13.11
C PRO A 519 2.41 -32.26 -12.97
#